data_7f9fe16f6bafe10477a6d6e8800b0858
#
_entry.id   7f9fe16f6bafe10477a6d6e8800b0858
#
_cell.length_a   1.000
_cell.length_b   1.000
_cell.length_c   1.000
_cell.angle_alpha   90.00
_cell.angle_beta   90.00
_cell.angle_gamma   90.00
#
_symmetry.space_group_name_H-M   'P 1'
#
loop_
_entity.id
_entity.type
_entity.pdbx_description
1 polymer ?
#
loop_
_entity_poly.entity_id
_entity_poly.type
_entity_poly.pdbx_seq_one_letter_code
_entity_poly.pdbx_strand_id
1 'polypeptide(L)'
;MSTLSDLIDRIAGRTVLVVGDLMVDHFVYGRVTRISPEAPVPVVQFEREDFRLGGAANVASNIVALGGRASAAGIVGDDQHAAHLRSELARRAVVVDGVVTDPTRCTTRKLRVVTTRNQQVARIDYESDTEVGGGVESQLVAQIAEQVRAADAVLISDYLKGVVSKAVARTCIEEAARRGIPVLIDPKVAHIDYYRGATVVTPNHHEAEAVALMRIRSDDEARTAAQRLRERTGCRSVLITRGEHGMWLLAPEGESSLAAEAREVADVTGAGDTVIAALALGLAAGATLADSARLANRAAGIVVGKFGPATVSARELRAQG
;
A
#
# COMPACT_ATOMS: atom_id res chain seq x y z
N MET A 1 -12.22 -21.57 16.20
CA MET A 1 -12.07 -20.36 15.38
C MET A 1 -11.88 -19.18 16.32
N SER A 2 -10.77 -18.43 16.23
CA SER A 2 -10.63 -17.19 17.00
C SER A 2 -11.65 -16.17 16.47
N THR A 3 -12.26 -15.40 17.35
CA THR A 3 -13.16 -14.33 16.94
C THR A 3 -12.37 -13.21 16.25
N LEU A 4 -13.04 -12.36 15.48
CA LEU A 4 -12.37 -11.17 14.89
C LEU A 4 -11.83 -10.25 16.00
N SER A 5 -12.51 -10.17 17.15
CA SER A 5 -12.05 -9.44 18.33
C SER A 5 -10.72 -9.97 18.85
N ASP A 6 -10.59 -11.31 18.97
CA ASP A 6 -9.34 -11.94 19.41
C ASP A 6 -8.19 -11.65 18.43
N LEU A 7 -8.50 -11.59 17.12
CA LEU A 7 -7.50 -11.25 16.12
C LEU A 7 -7.05 -9.79 16.24
N ILE A 8 -7.98 -8.84 16.50
CA ILE A 8 -7.67 -7.43 16.73
C ILE A 8 -6.74 -7.25 17.94
N ASP A 9 -6.90 -8.08 18.97
CA ASP A 9 -5.98 -8.05 20.12
C ASP A 9 -4.59 -8.60 19.77
N ARG A 10 -4.53 -9.65 18.95
CA ARG A 10 -3.29 -10.31 18.55
C ARG A 10 -2.44 -9.50 17.56
N ILE A 11 -3.04 -8.66 16.73
CA ILE A 11 -2.30 -7.77 15.81
C ILE A 11 -1.58 -6.64 16.56
N ALA A 12 -2.02 -6.31 17.78
CA ALA A 12 -1.41 -5.24 18.58
C ALA A 12 0.09 -5.52 18.82
N GLY A 13 0.92 -4.52 18.49
CA GLY A 13 2.36 -4.60 18.66
C GLY A 13 3.11 -5.51 17.68
N ARG A 14 2.44 -6.16 16.70
CA ARG A 14 3.12 -6.88 15.63
C ARG A 14 3.88 -5.93 14.73
N THR A 15 5.09 -6.31 14.32
CA THR A 15 6.00 -5.47 13.55
C THR A 15 5.96 -5.86 12.08
N VAL A 16 5.64 -4.91 11.20
CA VAL A 16 5.66 -5.11 9.74
C VAL A 16 6.72 -4.19 9.13
N LEU A 17 7.64 -4.78 8.36
CA LEU A 17 8.54 -4.01 7.51
C LEU A 17 7.83 -3.69 6.20
N VAL A 18 7.64 -2.40 5.92
CA VAL A 18 7.07 -1.90 4.66
C VAL A 18 8.20 -1.44 3.76
N VAL A 19 8.34 -2.08 2.60
CA VAL A 19 9.34 -1.76 1.59
C VAL A 19 8.63 -1.24 0.34
N GLY A 20 9.05 -0.12 -0.22
CA GLY A 20 8.45 0.35 -1.47
C GLY A 20 8.53 1.84 -1.71
N ASP A 21 7.67 2.31 -2.61
CA ASP A 21 7.68 3.68 -3.10
C ASP A 21 7.05 4.62 -2.08
N LEU A 22 7.92 5.26 -1.28
CA LEU A 22 7.53 6.29 -0.32
C LEU A 22 7.20 7.59 -1.06
N MET A 23 6.04 8.19 -0.77
CA MET A 23 5.65 9.42 -1.45
C MET A 23 4.86 10.39 -0.57
N VAL A 24 4.79 11.63 -1.03
CA VAL A 24 4.01 12.70 -0.42
C VAL A 24 2.86 13.08 -1.35
N ASP A 25 1.64 13.00 -0.85
CA ASP A 25 0.47 13.62 -1.47
C ASP A 25 0.36 15.06 -0.98
N HIS A 26 0.59 16.02 -1.87
CA HIS A 26 0.56 17.45 -1.59
C HIS A 26 -0.68 18.08 -2.20
N PHE A 27 -1.54 18.63 -1.38
CA PHE A 27 -2.77 19.30 -1.78
C PHE A 27 -2.61 20.82 -1.64
N VAL A 28 -2.78 21.55 -2.73
CA VAL A 28 -2.85 23.02 -2.74
C VAL A 28 -4.31 23.38 -2.96
N TYR A 29 -4.93 24.00 -1.96
CA TYR A 29 -6.31 24.45 -2.03
C TYR A 29 -6.37 25.93 -2.38
N GLY A 30 -7.30 26.27 -3.27
CA GLY A 30 -7.51 27.66 -3.65
C GLY A 30 -8.85 27.95 -4.31
N ARG A 31 -9.12 29.22 -4.48
CA ARG A 31 -10.35 29.70 -5.11
C ARG A 31 -10.09 30.04 -6.57
N VAL A 32 -10.98 29.54 -7.43
CA VAL A 32 -10.99 29.92 -8.85
C VAL A 32 -12.07 30.97 -9.07
N THR A 33 -11.67 32.19 -9.42
CA THR A 33 -12.60 33.31 -9.65
C THR A 33 -12.53 33.88 -11.06
N ARG A 34 -11.48 33.54 -11.83
CA ARG A 34 -11.26 34.03 -13.19
C ARG A 34 -10.45 33.05 -14.03
N ILE A 35 -10.56 33.23 -15.34
CA ILE A 35 -9.65 32.62 -16.32
C ILE A 35 -8.47 33.56 -16.52
N SER A 36 -7.29 32.99 -16.77
CA SER A 36 -6.08 33.77 -17.08
C SER A 36 -6.26 34.56 -18.38
N PRO A 37 -5.79 35.83 -18.45
CA PRO A 37 -5.73 36.53 -19.70
C PRO A 37 -4.62 36.02 -20.66
N GLU A 38 -3.67 35.24 -20.14
CA GLU A 38 -2.53 34.71 -20.89
C GLU A 38 -2.81 33.38 -21.59
N ALA A 39 -3.76 32.61 -21.06
CA ALA A 39 -4.13 31.28 -21.57
C ALA A 39 -5.52 30.86 -21.05
N PRO A 40 -6.26 29.95 -21.71
CA PRO A 40 -7.57 29.49 -21.28
C PRO A 40 -7.49 28.51 -20.07
N VAL A 41 -6.81 28.92 -19.01
CA VAL A 41 -6.63 28.17 -17.77
C VAL A 41 -7.16 28.93 -16.57
N PRO A 42 -7.72 28.27 -15.56
CA PRO A 42 -8.20 28.92 -14.34
C PRO A 42 -7.01 29.49 -13.53
N VAL A 43 -7.21 30.68 -12.96
CA VAL A 43 -6.29 31.25 -11.97
C VAL A 43 -6.73 30.78 -10.60
N VAL A 44 -5.87 30.00 -9.94
CA VAL A 44 -6.11 29.49 -8.58
C VAL A 44 -5.46 30.42 -7.58
N GLN A 45 -6.26 31.12 -6.80
CA GLN A 45 -5.78 31.95 -5.69
C GLN A 45 -5.54 31.05 -4.48
N PHE A 46 -4.30 30.93 -4.06
CA PHE A 46 -3.87 30.11 -2.93
C PHE A 46 -4.60 30.47 -1.64
N GLU A 47 -5.05 29.48 -0.88
CA GLU A 47 -5.65 29.62 0.45
C GLU A 47 -4.88 28.84 1.51
N ARG A 48 -4.58 27.56 1.25
CA ARG A 48 -3.85 26.68 2.16
C ARG A 48 -3.25 25.49 1.42
N GLU A 49 -2.34 24.81 2.06
CA GLU A 49 -1.83 23.53 1.59
C GLU A 49 -1.88 22.46 2.68
N ASP A 50 -1.85 21.20 2.26
CA ASP A 50 -1.89 20.02 3.13
C ASP A 50 -0.97 18.95 2.55
N PHE A 51 -0.21 18.28 3.42
CA PHE A 51 0.70 17.22 3.05
C PHE A 51 0.27 15.92 3.72
N ARG A 52 0.15 14.85 2.95
CA ARG A 52 -0.24 13.53 3.45
C ARG A 52 0.76 12.49 3.01
N LEU A 53 0.88 11.43 3.80
CA LEU A 53 1.65 10.26 3.42
C LEU A 53 0.94 9.50 2.31
N GLY A 54 1.66 9.12 1.25
CA GLY A 54 1.16 8.35 0.12
C GLY A 54 2.01 7.09 -0.13
N GLY A 55 1.49 6.17 -0.95
CA GLY A 55 2.16 4.92 -1.29
C GLY A 55 2.57 4.11 -0.07
N ALA A 56 3.77 3.56 -0.08
CA ALA A 56 4.31 2.76 1.01
C ALA A 56 4.29 3.50 2.38
N ALA A 57 4.42 4.84 2.39
CA ALA A 57 4.31 5.62 3.62
C ALA A 57 2.88 5.63 4.19
N ASN A 58 1.85 5.63 3.33
CA ASN A 58 0.46 5.49 3.77
C ASN A 58 0.18 4.08 4.30
N VAL A 59 0.73 3.03 3.66
CA VAL A 59 0.64 1.65 4.18
C VAL A 59 1.23 1.55 5.58
N ALA A 60 2.44 2.08 5.81
CA ALA A 60 3.07 2.10 7.13
C ALA A 60 2.21 2.84 8.18
N SER A 61 1.60 3.97 7.78
CA SER A 61 0.67 4.72 8.63
C SER A 61 -0.58 3.92 9.00
N ASN A 62 -1.14 3.15 8.06
CA ASN A 62 -2.29 2.28 8.31
C ASN A 62 -1.95 1.16 9.31
N ILE A 63 -0.76 0.55 9.20
CA ILE A 63 -0.29 -0.48 10.14
C ILE A 63 -0.29 0.07 11.58
N VAL A 64 0.28 1.27 11.77
CA VAL A 64 0.33 1.89 13.11
C VAL A 64 -1.07 2.27 13.62
N ALA A 65 -1.92 2.82 12.76
CA ALA A 65 -3.30 3.17 13.11
C ALA A 65 -4.11 1.94 13.57
N LEU A 66 -3.86 0.77 12.97
CA LEU A 66 -4.45 -0.51 13.35
C LEU A 66 -3.89 -1.10 14.66
N GLY A 67 -2.88 -0.46 15.26
CA GLY A 67 -2.27 -0.89 16.53
C GLY A 67 -1.00 -1.74 16.37
N GLY A 68 -0.51 -1.95 15.14
CA GLY A 68 0.77 -2.58 14.88
C GLY A 68 1.95 -1.63 15.03
N ARG A 69 3.16 -2.13 14.75
CA ARG A 69 4.39 -1.36 14.59
C ARG A 69 4.84 -1.44 13.14
N ALA A 70 5.34 -0.34 12.61
CA ALA A 70 5.85 -0.31 11.24
C ALA A 70 7.29 0.20 11.21
N SER A 71 8.11 -0.41 10.37
CA SER A 71 9.33 0.17 9.86
C SER A 71 9.20 0.37 8.35
N ALA A 72 9.76 1.46 7.83
CA ALA A 72 9.71 1.80 6.42
C ALA A 72 11.10 1.72 5.79
N ALA A 73 11.19 1.07 4.64
CA ALA A 73 12.38 1.05 3.80
C ALA A 73 12.03 1.48 2.38
N GLY A 74 12.78 2.41 1.84
CA GLY A 74 12.54 2.99 0.52
C GLY A 74 13.53 4.10 0.21
N ILE A 75 13.24 4.88 -0.83
CA ILE A 75 14.14 5.91 -1.31
C ILE A 75 13.43 7.27 -1.31
N VAL A 76 14.18 8.29 -0.92
CA VAL A 76 13.79 9.70 -1.03
C VAL A 76 14.91 10.49 -1.68
N GLY A 77 14.62 11.65 -2.21
CA GLY A 77 15.62 12.59 -2.72
C GLY A 77 16.39 13.30 -1.60
N ASP A 78 17.32 14.18 -2.00
CA ASP A 78 17.98 15.12 -1.09
C ASP A 78 17.28 16.49 -1.19
N ASP A 79 16.04 16.55 -0.64
CA ASP A 79 15.19 17.73 -0.72
C ASP A 79 14.34 17.93 0.55
N GLN A 80 13.69 19.11 0.64
CA GLN A 80 12.83 19.44 1.79
C GLN A 80 11.67 18.47 1.99
N HIS A 81 11.19 17.80 0.93
CA HIS A 81 10.08 16.86 1.01
C HIS A 81 10.52 15.52 1.62
N ALA A 82 11.81 15.15 1.44
CA ALA A 82 12.41 14.03 2.16
C ALA A 82 12.41 14.26 3.68
N ALA A 83 12.84 15.44 4.11
CA ALA A 83 12.83 15.81 5.53
C ALA A 83 11.41 15.82 6.10
N HIS A 84 10.45 16.39 5.36
CA HIS A 84 9.04 16.40 5.73
C HIS A 84 8.48 14.97 5.88
N LEU A 85 8.70 14.11 4.87
CA LEU A 85 8.22 12.71 4.86
C LEU A 85 8.78 11.92 6.06
N ARG A 86 10.09 12.01 6.32
CA ARG A 86 10.72 11.36 7.48
C ARG A 86 10.13 11.85 8.80
N SER A 87 9.93 13.15 8.94
CA SER A 87 9.32 13.76 10.14
C SER A 87 7.88 13.28 10.36
N GLU A 88 7.07 13.22 9.29
CA GLU A 88 5.68 12.76 9.36
C GLU A 88 5.59 11.26 9.72
N LEU A 89 6.47 10.43 9.15
CA LEU A 89 6.57 9.01 9.52
C LEU A 89 6.97 8.83 10.98
N ALA A 90 8.02 9.55 11.43
CA ALA A 90 8.50 9.48 12.81
C ALA A 90 7.43 9.96 13.81
N ARG A 91 6.68 11.04 13.49
CA ARG A 91 5.56 11.53 14.30
C ARG A 91 4.45 10.50 14.47
N ARG A 92 4.31 9.59 13.54
CA ARG A 92 3.37 8.46 13.58
C ARG A 92 3.99 7.19 14.15
N ALA A 93 5.17 7.30 14.79
CA ALA A 93 5.90 6.18 15.37
C ALA A 93 6.29 5.08 14.34
N VAL A 94 6.50 5.44 13.08
CA VAL A 94 7.09 4.56 12.07
C VAL A 94 8.61 4.71 12.14
N VAL A 95 9.33 3.59 12.22
CA VAL A 95 10.79 3.56 12.17
C VAL A 95 11.25 3.85 10.74
N VAL A 96 12.19 4.77 10.56
CA VAL A 96 12.63 5.28 9.24
C VAL A 96 14.09 4.95 8.89
N ASP A 97 14.74 4.09 9.65
CA ASP A 97 16.15 3.73 9.47
C ASP A 97 16.45 3.08 8.11
N GLY A 98 15.43 2.48 7.49
CA GLY A 98 15.50 1.91 6.13
C GLY A 98 15.29 2.90 5.00
N VAL A 99 15.04 4.19 5.29
CA VAL A 99 14.82 5.20 4.26
C VAL A 99 16.15 5.75 3.79
N VAL A 100 16.56 5.40 2.58
CA VAL A 100 17.82 5.80 1.95
C VAL A 100 17.64 7.09 1.16
N THR A 101 18.65 7.96 1.15
CA THR A 101 18.66 9.17 0.31
C THR A 101 19.38 8.90 -1.00
N ASP A 102 18.73 9.21 -2.11
CA ASP A 102 19.34 9.22 -3.46
C ASP A 102 19.36 10.66 -3.97
N PRO A 103 20.55 11.31 -4.01
CA PRO A 103 20.66 12.70 -4.43
C PRO A 103 20.42 12.90 -5.94
N THR A 104 20.30 11.83 -6.72
CA THR A 104 20.10 11.90 -8.17
C THR A 104 18.63 12.02 -8.58
N ARG A 105 17.70 11.89 -7.61
CA ARG A 105 16.25 11.98 -7.85
C ARG A 105 15.56 12.92 -6.86
N CYS A 106 14.37 13.37 -7.21
CA CYS A 106 13.51 14.07 -6.27
C CYS A 106 12.73 13.06 -5.39
N THR A 107 12.32 13.49 -4.19
CA THR A 107 11.32 12.76 -3.41
C THR A 107 10.01 12.69 -4.19
N THR A 108 9.48 11.48 -4.35
CA THR A 108 8.21 11.27 -5.06
C THR A 108 7.09 12.07 -4.40
N ARG A 109 6.47 12.96 -5.16
CA ARG A 109 5.43 13.86 -4.69
C ARG A 109 4.35 14.06 -5.74
N LYS A 110 3.08 13.91 -5.33
CA LYS A 110 1.91 14.14 -6.17
C LYS A 110 1.22 15.42 -5.71
N LEU A 111 1.51 16.53 -6.39
CA LEU A 111 0.89 17.82 -6.11
C LEU A 111 -0.46 17.91 -6.82
N ARG A 112 -1.53 18.09 -6.05
CA ARG A 112 -2.89 18.29 -6.54
C ARG A 112 -3.35 19.70 -6.23
N VAL A 113 -3.71 20.44 -7.27
CA VAL A 113 -4.35 21.75 -7.13
C VAL A 113 -5.85 21.52 -7.09
N VAL A 114 -6.49 21.91 -5.98
CA VAL A 114 -7.89 21.59 -5.70
C VAL A 114 -8.65 22.87 -5.35
N THR A 115 -9.85 23.01 -5.89
CA THR A 115 -10.72 24.13 -5.52
C THR A 115 -11.32 23.93 -4.12
N THR A 116 -11.87 25.00 -3.54
CA THR A 116 -12.63 24.95 -2.27
C THR A 116 -13.87 24.04 -2.33
N ARG A 117 -14.28 23.62 -3.53
CA ARG A 117 -15.36 22.64 -3.76
C ARG A 117 -14.82 21.22 -4.01
N ASN A 118 -13.56 20.95 -3.65
CA ASN A 118 -12.88 19.67 -3.86
C ASN A 118 -12.77 19.23 -5.33
N GLN A 119 -12.83 20.15 -6.29
CA GLN A 119 -12.61 19.84 -7.70
C GLN A 119 -11.12 19.94 -8.02
N GLN A 120 -10.52 18.88 -8.53
CA GLN A 120 -9.12 18.89 -8.95
C GLN A 120 -8.97 19.67 -10.26
N VAL A 121 -8.15 20.73 -10.22
CA VAL A 121 -7.86 21.61 -11.37
C VAL A 121 -6.65 21.11 -12.15
N ALA A 122 -5.61 20.66 -11.42
CA ALA A 122 -4.38 20.14 -12.01
C ALA A 122 -3.73 19.13 -11.06
N ARG A 123 -2.86 18.28 -11.63
CA ARG A 123 -1.93 17.42 -10.89
C ARG A 123 -0.55 17.52 -11.50
N ILE A 124 0.46 17.69 -10.66
CA ILE A 124 1.86 17.70 -11.04
C ILE A 124 2.55 16.58 -10.27
N ASP A 125 3.14 15.63 -11.00
CA ASP A 125 3.84 14.50 -10.44
C ASP A 125 5.34 14.75 -10.51
N TYR A 126 5.99 14.84 -9.34
CA TYR A 126 7.45 14.87 -9.18
C TYR A 126 7.86 13.45 -8.86
N GLU A 127 8.38 12.72 -9.82
CA GLU A 127 8.68 11.31 -9.67
C GLU A 127 9.77 10.85 -10.64
N SER A 128 10.40 9.73 -10.32
CA SER A 128 11.27 8.99 -11.21
C SER A 128 10.74 7.55 -11.27
N ASP A 129 10.62 7.01 -12.47
CA ASP A 129 10.25 5.62 -12.73
C ASP A 129 11.48 4.72 -12.99
N THR A 130 12.67 5.30 -13.00
CA THR A 130 13.92 4.57 -13.16
C THR A 130 14.19 3.74 -11.92
N GLU A 131 14.39 2.43 -12.10
CA GLU A 131 14.78 1.54 -10.99
C GLU A 131 16.07 2.02 -10.33
N VAL A 132 16.10 1.89 -9.00
CA VAL A 132 17.31 2.17 -8.22
C VAL A 132 18.42 1.21 -8.62
N GLY A 133 19.66 1.70 -8.59
CA GLY A 133 20.82 0.89 -8.92
C GLY A 133 22.08 1.31 -8.15
N GLY A 134 23.16 0.58 -8.37
CA GLY A 134 24.48 0.92 -7.84
C GLY A 134 24.54 0.93 -6.31
N GLY A 135 25.21 1.97 -5.78
CA GLY A 135 25.44 2.09 -4.33
C GLY A 135 24.17 2.30 -3.51
N VAL A 136 23.17 3.03 -4.06
CA VAL A 136 21.90 3.29 -3.39
C VAL A 136 21.08 2.00 -3.25
N GLU A 137 21.00 1.18 -4.32
CA GLU A 137 20.35 -0.12 -4.26
C GLU A 137 21.02 -1.03 -3.24
N SER A 138 22.37 -1.10 -3.26
CA SER A 138 23.15 -1.92 -2.32
C SER A 138 22.89 -1.50 -0.87
N GLN A 139 22.82 -0.21 -0.59
CA GLN A 139 22.50 0.32 0.73
C GLN A 139 21.06 -0.05 1.15
N LEU A 140 20.08 0.12 0.26
CA LEU A 140 18.69 -0.24 0.54
C LEU A 140 18.55 -1.74 0.83
N VAL A 141 19.17 -2.60 0.02
CA VAL A 141 19.19 -4.06 0.20
C VAL A 141 19.77 -4.45 1.56
N ALA A 142 20.88 -3.81 1.97
CA ALA A 142 21.51 -4.06 3.27
C ALA A 142 20.56 -3.63 4.44
N GLN A 143 19.92 -2.48 4.33
CA GLN A 143 18.95 -2.01 5.32
C GLN A 143 17.74 -2.93 5.42
N ILE A 144 17.20 -3.41 4.30
CA ILE A 144 16.09 -4.37 4.28
C ILE A 144 16.51 -5.67 5.00
N ALA A 145 17.65 -6.24 4.66
CA ALA A 145 18.15 -7.46 5.28
C ALA A 145 18.30 -7.33 6.81
N GLU A 146 18.74 -6.17 7.30
CA GLU A 146 18.84 -5.89 8.72
C GLU A 146 17.45 -5.79 9.38
N GLN A 147 16.53 -5.03 8.78
CA GLN A 147 15.21 -4.78 9.39
C GLN A 147 14.29 -6.00 9.35
N VAL A 148 14.42 -6.88 8.36
CA VAL A 148 13.68 -8.15 8.34
C VAL A 148 13.92 -8.97 9.61
N ARG A 149 15.06 -8.84 10.27
CA ARG A 149 15.40 -9.59 11.50
C ARG A 149 14.45 -9.30 12.66
N ALA A 150 13.87 -8.10 12.73
CA ALA A 150 12.94 -7.68 13.77
C ALA A 150 11.46 -7.73 13.34
N ALA A 151 11.17 -8.03 12.08
CA ALA A 151 9.82 -8.02 11.54
C ALA A 151 9.07 -9.35 11.79
N ASP A 152 7.77 -9.29 11.96
CA ASP A 152 6.84 -10.43 11.97
C ASP A 152 6.24 -10.69 10.57
N ALA A 153 6.29 -9.70 9.68
CA ALA A 153 5.92 -9.81 8.26
C ALA A 153 6.67 -8.77 7.43
N VAL A 154 6.85 -9.04 6.13
CA VAL A 154 7.37 -8.08 5.14
C VAL A 154 6.26 -7.74 4.17
N LEU A 155 6.11 -6.46 3.84
CA LEU A 155 5.13 -5.95 2.88
C LEU A 155 5.85 -5.13 1.82
N ILE A 156 5.72 -5.51 0.54
CA ILE A 156 6.20 -4.73 -0.61
C ILE A 156 5.04 -3.94 -1.18
N SER A 157 5.17 -2.60 -1.23
CA SER A 157 4.18 -1.67 -1.79
C SER A 157 4.79 -1.02 -3.04
N ASP A 158 4.44 -1.55 -4.20
CA ASP A 158 4.99 -1.16 -5.50
C ASP A 158 4.07 -0.17 -6.21
N TYR A 159 4.63 0.98 -6.65
CA TYR A 159 3.94 2.02 -7.42
C TYR A 159 4.70 2.38 -8.70
N LEU A 160 5.71 1.57 -9.09
CA LEU A 160 6.59 1.82 -10.25
C LEU A 160 7.29 3.19 -10.16
N LYS A 161 7.81 3.52 -8.97
CA LYS A 161 8.63 4.73 -8.77
C LYS A 161 10.10 4.40 -8.50
N GLY A 162 10.51 3.21 -8.94
CA GLY A 162 11.89 2.78 -9.00
C GLY A 162 12.49 2.23 -7.72
N VAL A 163 11.75 2.13 -6.61
CA VAL A 163 12.27 1.52 -5.37
C VAL A 163 12.28 0.01 -5.47
N VAL A 164 11.22 -0.59 -6.05
CA VAL A 164 11.07 -2.04 -6.14
C VAL A 164 11.81 -2.57 -7.36
N SER A 165 13.14 -2.72 -7.24
CA SER A 165 13.94 -3.45 -8.22
C SER A 165 13.86 -4.96 -8.00
N LYS A 166 14.36 -5.73 -8.97
CA LYS A 166 14.45 -7.19 -8.84
C LYS A 166 15.30 -7.62 -7.64
N ALA A 167 16.38 -6.88 -7.32
CA ALA A 167 17.24 -7.18 -6.17
C ALA A 167 16.51 -6.89 -4.86
N VAL A 168 15.79 -5.77 -4.76
CA VAL A 168 14.98 -5.40 -3.59
C VAL A 168 13.89 -6.44 -3.33
N ALA A 169 13.09 -6.79 -4.34
CA ALA A 169 12.02 -7.78 -4.20
C ALA A 169 12.56 -9.14 -3.78
N ARG A 170 13.65 -9.61 -4.42
CA ARG A 170 14.31 -10.86 -4.08
C ARG A 170 14.82 -10.87 -2.64
N THR A 171 15.48 -9.80 -2.19
CA THR A 171 16.00 -9.72 -0.81
C THR A 171 14.85 -9.82 0.20
N CYS A 172 13.74 -9.09 0.00
CA CYS A 172 12.58 -9.20 0.87
C CYS A 172 12.06 -10.63 0.98
N ILE A 173 11.93 -11.32 -0.16
CA ILE A 173 11.37 -12.68 -0.23
C ILE A 173 12.33 -13.69 0.40
N GLU A 174 13.62 -13.64 0.06
CA GLU A 174 14.62 -14.59 0.56
C GLU A 174 14.89 -14.44 2.07
N GLU A 175 15.03 -13.20 2.56
CA GLU A 175 15.27 -12.96 3.99
C GLU A 175 14.05 -13.34 4.84
N ALA A 176 12.84 -13.02 4.37
CA ALA A 176 11.62 -13.44 5.03
C ALA A 176 11.46 -14.96 5.04
N ALA A 177 11.78 -15.64 3.92
CA ALA A 177 11.74 -17.09 3.84
C ALA A 177 12.71 -17.76 4.81
N ARG A 178 13.94 -17.23 4.98
CA ARG A 178 14.92 -17.73 5.98
C ARG A 178 14.39 -17.64 7.41
N ARG A 179 13.53 -16.65 7.68
CA ARG A 179 12.89 -16.46 8.99
C ARG A 179 11.55 -17.15 9.15
N GLY A 180 10.98 -17.70 8.07
CA GLY A 180 9.65 -18.30 8.08
C GLY A 180 8.53 -17.31 8.32
N ILE A 181 8.72 -16.01 7.97
CA ILE A 181 7.71 -14.96 8.09
C ILE A 181 7.05 -14.68 6.73
N PRO A 182 5.78 -14.21 6.71
CA PRO A 182 5.07 -13.96 5.47
C PRO A 182 5.60 -12.72 4.73
N VAL A 183 5.56 -12.80 3.38
CA VAL A 183 5.78 -11.66 2.46
C VAL A 183 4.49 -11.39 1.70
N LEU A 184 4.01 -10.16 1.81
CA LEU A 184 2.84 -9.67 1.09
C LEU A 184 3.27 -8.66 0.05
N ILE A 185 2.61 -8.65 -1.10
CA ILE A 185 2.96 -7.73 -2.18
C ILE A 185 1.69 -7.05 -2.73
N ASP A 186 1.67 -5.72 -2.67
CA ASP A 186 0.79 -4.89 -3.49
C ASP A 186 1.46 -4.70 -4.86
N PRO A 187 1.02 -5.44 -5.89
CA PRO A 187 1.82 -5.63 -7.09
C PRO A 187 1.60 -4.55 -8.14
N LYS A 188 2.56 -4.42 -9.05
CA LYS A 188 2.37 -3.79 -10.36
C LYS A 188 2.65 -4.78 -11.48
N VAL A 189 1.84 -4.68 -12.53
CA VAL A 189 1.86 -5.62 -13.67
C VAL A 189 3.25 -5.71 -14.31
N ALA A 190 3.98 -4.60 -14.41
CA ALA A 190 5.31 -4.55 -14.99
C ALA A 190 6.35 -5.38 -14.20
N HIS A 191 6.17 -5.52 -12.87
CA HIS A 191 7.11 -6.25 -12.00
C HIS A 191 6.59 -7.64 -11.60
N ILE A 192 5.58 -8.16 -12.29
CA ILE A 192 4.90 -9.40 -11.89
C ILE A 192 5.87 -10.60 -11.75
N ASP A 193 6.94 -10.62 -12.53
CA ASP A 193 7.95 -11.68 -12.49
C ASP A 193 8.96 -11.52 -11.33
N TYR A 194 8.94 -10.39 -10.60
CA TYR A 194 9.82 -10.16 -9.42
C TYR A 194 9.28 -10.84 -8.16
N TYR A 195 8.01 -11.21 -8.12
CA TYR A 195 7.29 -11.60 -6.91
C TYR A 195 7.29 -13.10 -6.61
N ARG A 196 8.10 -13.86 -7.35
CA ARG A 196 8.19 -15.32 -7.19
C ARG A 196 8.61 -15.69 -5.76
N GLY A 197 7.80 -16.53 -5.12
CA GLY A 197 8.01 -17.00 -3.74
C GLY A 197 7.31 -16.15 -2.68
N ALA A 198 6.60 -15.09 -3.05
CA ALA A 198 5.77 -14.33 -2.13
C ALA A 198 4.69 -15.21 -1.47
N THR A 199 4.30 -14.88 -0.23
CA THR A 199 3.22 -15.57 0.47
C THR A 199 1.88 -15.24 -0.17
N VAL A 200 1.63 -13.96 -0.46
CA VAL A 200 0.40 -13.49 -1.11
C VAL A 200 0.67 -12.24 -1.95
N VAL A 201 0.03 -12.17 -3.10
CA VAL A 201 -0.07 -10.95 -3.92
C VAL A 201 -1.51 -10.44 -3.89
N THR A 202 -1.68 -9.10 -3.85
CA THR A 202 -2.99 -8.46 -3.67
C THR A 202 -3.36 -7.53 -4.83
N PRO A 203 -3.41 -8.01 -6.08
CA PRO A 203 -3.78 -7.18 -7.22
C PRO A 203 -5.21 -6.65 -7.06
N ASN A 204 -5.44 -5.42 -7.55
CA ASN A 204 -6.80 -4.99 -7.80
C ASN A 204 -7.35 -5.69 -9.06
N HIS A 205 -8.64 -5.54 -9.31
CA HIS A 205 -9.31 -6.24 -10.39
C HIS A 205 -8.74 -5.88 -11.78
N HIS A 206 -8.33 -4.63 -12.02
CA HIS A 206 -7.73 -4.23 -13.30
C HIS A 206 -6.32 -4.82 -13.48
N GLU A 207 -5.52 -4.85 -12.43
CA GLU A 207 -4.20 -5.50 -12.44
C GLU A 207 -4.35 -7.00 -12.66
N ALA A 208 -5.33 -7.64 -12.01
CA ALA A 208 -5.61 -9.05 -12.19
C ALA A 208 -6.07 -9.37 -13.63
N GLU A 209 -6.96 -8.57 -14.21
CA GLU A 209 -7.38 -8.69 -15.61
C GLU A 209 -6.20 -8.58 -16.57
N ALA A 210 -5.32 -7.60 -16.35
CA ALA A 210 -4.16 -7.36 -17.21
C ALA A 210 -3.16 -8.51 -17.18
N VAL A 211 -2.86 -9.07 -16.00
CA VAL A 211 -1.93 -10.21 -15.87
C VAL A 211 -2.56 -11.50 -16.37
N ALA A 212 -3.84 -11.73 -16.08
CA ALA A 212 -4.55 -12.93 -16.48
C ALA A 212 -4.99 -12.93 -17.96
N LEU A 213 -4.86 -11.77 -18.64
CA LEU A 213 -5.31 -11.55 -20.04
C LEU A 213 -6.78 -11.95 -20.24
N MET A 214 -7.64 -11.58 -19.28
CA MET A 214 -9.07 -11.86 -19.33
C MET A 214 -9.87 -10.83 -18.52
N ARG A 215 -11.18 -10.72 -18.76
CA ARG A 215 -12.09 -9.92 -17.94
C ARG A 215 -12.54 -10.67 -16.70
N ILE A 216 -12.89 -9.94 -15.63
CA ILE A 216 -13.38 -10.49 -14.36
C ILE A 216 -14.75 -9.87 -14.07
N ARG A 217 -15.84 -10.60 -14.36
CA ARG A 217 -17.23 -10.16 -14.16
C ARG A 217 -18.01 -11.07 -13.23
N SER A 218 -17.43 -12.23 -12.90
CA SER A 218 -18.04 -13.25 -12.03
C SER A 218 -17.02 -13.84 -11.08
N ASP A 219 -17.46 -14.59 -10.10
CA ASP A 219 -16.59 -15.32 -9.17
C ASP A 219 -15.79 -16.44 -9.87
N ASP A 220 -16.36 -17.10 -10.90
CA ASP A 220 -15.66 -18.12 -11.68
C ASP A 220 -14.53 -17.51 -12.52
N GLU A 221 -14.74 -16.33 -13.08
CA GLU A 221 -13.70 -15.58 -13.78
C GLU A 221 -12.62 -15.08 -12.80
N ALA A 222 -13.01 -14.64 -11.59
CA ALA A 222 -12.06 -14.27 -10.54
C ALA A 222 -11.21 -15.46 -10.08
N ARG A 223 -11.81 -16.64 -9.94
CA ARG A 223 -11.09 -17.90 -9.66
C ARG A 223 -10.06 -18.19 -10.75
N THR A 224 -10.49 -18.14 -12.01
CA THR A 224 -9.60 -18.41 -13.16
C THR A 224 -8.45 -17.40 -13.24
N ALA A 225 -8.74 -16.12 -13.02
CA ALA A 225 -7.73 -15.07 -13.00
C ALA A 225 -6.73 -15.27 -11.83
N ALA A 226 -7.21 -15.61 -10.64
CA ALA A 226 -6.36 -15.89 -9.49
C ALA A 226 -5.43 -17.10 -9.73
N GLN A 227 -5.90 -18.15 -10.39
CA GLN A 227 -5.09 -19.30 -10.76
C GLN A 227 -3.97 -18.91 -11.74
N ARG A 228 -4.31 -18.18 -12.81
CA ARG A 228 -3.31 -17.67 -13.78
C ARG A 228 -2.28 -16.75 -13.13
N LEU A 229 -2.74 -15.88 -12.23
CA LEU A 229 -1.85 -15.01 -11.46
C LEU A 229 -0.88 -15.82 -10.61
N ARG A 230 -1.38 -16.82 -9.86
CA ARG A 230 -0.55 -17.69 -9.02
C ARG A 230 0.50 -18.45 -9.84
N GLU A 231 0.12 -18.98 -10.99
CA GLU A 231 1.04 -19.64 -11.92
C GLU A 231 2.09 -18.68 -12.46
N ARG A 232 1.69 -17.50 -12.91
CA ARG A 232 2.59 -16.48 -13.48
C ARG A 232 3.58 -15.93 -12.46
N THR A 233 3.09 -15.54 -11.29
CA THR A 233 3.93 -14.97 -10.23
C THR A 233 4.75 -16.02 -9.50
N GLY A 234 4.30 -17.27 -9.45
CA GLY A 234 4.86 -18.29 -8.56
C GLY A 234 4.68 -17.96 -7.07
N CYS A 235 3.70 -17.12 -6.72
CA CYS A 235 3.33 -16.84 -5.34
C CYS A 235 2.51 -18.01 -4.74
N ARG A 236 2.40 -18.04 -3.41
CA ARG A 236 1.65 -19.09 -2.72
C ARG A 236 0.14 -18.85 -2.78
N SER A 237 -0.29 -17.60 -2.68
CA SER A 237 -1.69 -17.21 -2.61
C SER A 237 -1.96 -15.91 -3.38
N VAL A 238 -3.22 -15.68 -3.76
CA VAL A 238 -3.68 -14.46 -4.45
C VAL A 238 -4.94 -13.95 -3.76
N LEU A 239 -5.00 -12.66 -3.47
CA LEU A 239 -6.19 -11.96 -3.01
C LEU A 239 -6.53 -10.85 -4.02
N ILE A 240 -7.55 -11.05 -4.85
CA ILE A 240 -8.00 -10.02 -5.80
C ILE A 240 -9.00 -9.10 -5.12
N THR A 241 -8.71 -7.78 -5.08
CA THR A 241 -9.68 -6.78 -4.63
C THR A 241 -10.54 -6.31 -5.80
N ARG A 242 -11.88 -6.31 -5.63
CA ARG A 242 -12.85 -6.08 -6.71
C ARG A 242 -13.83 -4.93 -6.42
N GLY A 243 -13.42 -3.98 -5.59
CA GLY A 243 -14.23 -2.83 -5.20
C GLY A 243 -15.57 -3.25 -4.58
N GLU A 244 -16.68 -2.83 -5.17
CA GLU A 244 -18.04 -3.16 -4.71
C GLU A 244 -18.38 -4.66 -4.74
N HIS A 245 -17.64 -5.45 -5.52
CA HIS A 245 -17.76 -6.91 -5.57
C HIS A 245 -16.92 -7.62 -4.49
N GLY A 246 -16.31 -6.87 -3.56
CA GLY A 246 -15.55 -7.42 -2.45
C GLY A 246 -14.20 -7.99 -2.86
N MET A 247 -13.87 -9.21 -2.40
CA MET A 247 -12.56 -9.81 -2.64
C MET A 247 -12.69 -11.30 -3.02
N TRP A 248 -11.76 -11.77 -3.84
CA TRP A 248 -11.59 -13.19 -4.15
C TRP A 248 -10.25 -13.68 -3.62
N LEU A 249 -10.28 -14.71 -2.77
CA LEU A 249 -9.11 -15.33 -2.19
C LEU A 249 -8.85 -16.71 -2.80
N LEU A 250 -7.63 -16.93 -3.27
CA LEU A 250 -7.09 -18.23 -3.65
C LEU A 250 -5.88 -18.55 -2.76
N ALA A 251 -6.01 -19.57 -1.92
CA ALA A 251 -4.96 -20.05 -1.01
C ALA A 251 -4.77 -21.56 -1.12
N PRO A 252 -3.65 -22.13 -0.64
CA PRO A 252 -3.46 -23.58 -0.58
C PRO A 252 -4.53 -24.30 0.23
N GLU A 253 -5.06 -23.63 1.27
CA GLU A 253 -6.06 -24.15 2.19
C GLU A 253 -7.49 -24.11 1.61
N GLY A 254 -7.69 -23.42 0.48
CA GLY A 254 -8.99 -23.30 -0.19
C GLY A 254 -9.21 -21.92 -0.84
N GLU A 255 -10.41 -21.76 -1.35
CA GLU A 255 -10.87 -20.54 -2.02
C GLU A 255 -12.03 -19.90 -1.26
N SER A 256 -12.17 -18.61 -1.32
CA SER A 256 -13.34 -17.91 -0.77
C SER A 256 -13.62 -16.60 -1.48
N SER A 257 -14.92 -16.29 -1.65
CA SER A 257 -15.42 -14.98 -2.00
C SER A 257 -15.82 -14.26 -0.71
N LEU A 258 -15.38 -13.00 -0.59
CA LEU A 258 -15.74 -12.13 0.52
C LEU A 258 -16.55 -10.96 -0.04
N ALA A 259 -17.81 -10.85 0.31
CA ALA A 259 -18.64 -9.72 -0.08
C ALA A 259 -18.11 -8.41 0.52
N ALA A 260 -18.27 -7.30 -0.21
CA ALA A 260 -17.86 -5.98 0.31
C ALA A 260 -18.66 -5.62 1.57
N GLU A 261 -17.98 -5.13 2.61
CA GLU A 261 -18.60 -4.70 3.87
C GLU A 261 -18.93 -3.21 3.92
N ALA A 262 -18.64 -2.45 2.85
CA ALA A 262 -18.94 -1.02 2.77
C ALA A 262 -20.45 -0.77 2.77
N ARG A 263 -20.92 0.11 3.66
CA ARG A 263 -22.33 0.57 3.71
C ARG A 263 -22.55 1.84 2.88
N GLU A 264 -21.60 2.76 2.95
CA GLU A 264 -21.57 4.01 2.18
C GLU A 264 -20.15 4.24 1.70
N VAL A 265 -19.99 4.69 0.47
CA VAL A 265 -18.68 4.97 -0.13
C VAL A 265 -18.54 6.46 -0.32
N ALA A 266 -17.64 7.09 0.46
CA ALA A 266 -17.31 8.50 0.34
C ALA A 266 -16.06 8.69 -0.55
N ASP A 267 -15.03 7.86 -0.38
CA ASP A 267 -13.80 7.91 -1.15
C ASP A 267 -13.09 6.53 -1.10
N VAL A 268 -12.60 6.07 -2.24
CA VAL A 268 -11.88 4.79 -2.34
C VAL A 268 -10.36 4.95 -2.28
N THR A 269 -9.88 6.19 -2.16
CA THR A 269 -8.44 6.49 -2.13
C THR A 269 -7.77 5.87 -0.90
N GLY A 270 -6.74 5.05 -1.13
CA GLY A 270 -6.00 4.37 -0.05
C GLY A 270 -6.69 3.13 0.53
N ALA A 271 -7.83 2.69 -0.05
CA ALA A 271 -8.48 1.45 0.39
C ALA A 271 -7.56 0.22 0.21
N GLY A 272 -6.83 0.14 -0.90
CA GLY A 272 -5.83 -0.92 -1.15
C GLY A 272 -4.73 -0.93 -0.08
N ASP A 273 -4.21 0.24 0.28
CA ASP A 273 -3.19 0.39 1.33
C ASP A 273 -3.72 -0.12 2.69
N THR A 274 -4.99 0.16 3.00
CA THR A 274 -5.64 -0.33 4.23
C THR A 274 -5.82 -1.85 4.19
N VAL A 275 -6.24 -2.40 3.04
CA VAL A 275 -6.39 -3.85 2.84
C VAL A 275 -5.08 -4.56 3.11
N ILE A 276 -4.01 -4.15 2.44
CA ILE A 276 -2.73 -4.86 2.55
C ILE A 276 -2.09 -4.67 3.95
N ALA A 277 -2.29 -3.51 4.58
CA ALA A 277 -1.83 -3.27 5.96
C ALA A 277 -2.53 -4.19 6.97
N ALA A 278 -3.86 -4.30 6.89
CA ALA A 278 -4.65 -5.17 7.77
C ALA A 278 -4.34 -6.66 7.53
N LEU A 279 -4.20 -7.05 6.24
CA LEU A 279 -3.81 -8.41 5.85
C LEU A 279 -2.44 -8.79 6.42
N ALA A 280 -1.46 -7.87 6.32
CA ALA A 280 -0.11 -8.07 6.83
C ALA A 280 -0.09 -8.26 8.35
N LEU A 281 -0.84 -7.44 9.09
CA LEU A 281 -0.96 -7.56 10.54
C LEU A 281 -1.64 -8.88 10.95
N GLY A 282 -2.69 -9.30 10.23
CA GLY A 282 -3.35 -10.58 10.48
C GLY A 282 -2.39 -11.76 10.33
N LEU A 283 -1.63 -11.81 9.23
CA LEU A 283 -0.62 -12.85 9.00
C LEU A 283 0.54 -12.76 9.99
N ALA A 284 1.02 -11.56 10.32
CA ALA A 284 2.05 -11.33 11.36
C ALA A 284 1.61 -11.84 12.74
N ALA A 285 0.29 -11.80 13.03
CA ALA A 285 -0.29 -12.36 14.25
C ALA A 285 -0.51 -13.89 14.19
N GLY A 286 -0.11 -14.54 13.08
CA GLY A 286 -0.27 -15.99 12.88
C GLY A 286 -1.73 -16.40 12.62
N ALA A 287 -2.57 -15.51 12.12
CA ALA A 287 -3.91 -15.85 11.66
C ALA A 287 -3.86 -16.58 10.31
N THR A 288 -4.93 -17.29 9.98
CA THR A 288 -5.09 -17.86 8.64
C THR A 288 -5.21 -16.73 7.60
N LEU A 289 -4.89 -17.02 6.34
CA LEU A 289 -5.04 -16.03 5.29
C LEU A 289 -6.52 -15.62 5.11
N ALA A 290 -7.45 -16.57 5.30
CA ALA A 290 -8.89 -16.31 5.25
C ALA A 290 -9.35 -15.34 6.36
N ASP A 291 -8.88 -15.53 7.61
CA ASP A 291 -9.23 -14.64 8.73
C ASP A 291 -8.57 -13.25 8.54
N SER A 292 -7.33 -13.23 8.05
CA SER A 292 -6.63 -11.98 7.71
C SER A 292 -7.34 -11.21 6.58
N ALA A 293 -7.88 -11.91 5.58
CA ALA A 293 -8.65 -11.31 4.50
C ALA A 293 -10.01 -10.75 5.00
N ARG A 294 -10.68 -11.43 5.96
CA ARG A 294 -11.89 -10.90 6.62
C ARG A 294 -11.58 -9.61 7.39
N LEU A 295 -10.48 -9.59 8.16
CA LEU A 295 -10.01 -8.38 8.85
C LEU A 295 -9.75 -7.24 7.86
N ALA A 296 -9.07 -7.54 6.75
CA ALA A 296 -8.76 -6.57 5.70
C ALA A 296 -10.01 -6.02 5.00
N ASN A 297 -11.00 -6.89 4.69
CA ASN A 297 -12.26 -6.51 4.09
C ASN A 297 -13.06 -5.57 5.00
N ARG A 298 -13.09 -5.86 6.30
CA ARG A 298 -13.73 -4.99 7.30
C ARG A 298 -13.03 -3.64 7.40
N ALA A 299 -11.69 -3.62 7.47
CA ALA A 299 -10.92 -2.38 7.52
C ALA A 299 -11.17 -1.51 6.27
N ALA A 300 -11.21 -2.14 5.09
CA ALA A 300 -11.56 -1.47 3.84
C ALA A 300 -12.97 -0.88 3.87
N GLY A 301 -13.97 -1.65 4.35
CA GLY A 301 -15.35 -1.17 4.47
C GLY A 301 -15.51 0.07 5.34
N ILE A 302 -14.67 0.20 6.40
CA ILE A 302 -14.67 1.39 7.26
C ILE A 302 -13.98 2.57 6.55
N VAL A 303 -12.82 2.33 5.92
CA VAL A 303 -12.01 3.43 5.38
C VAL A 303 -12.67 4.09 4.18
N VAL A 304 -13.37 3.33 3.30
CA VAL A 304 -14.06 3.91 2.14
C VAL A 304 -15.26 4.81 2.51
N GLY A 305 -15.76 4.72 3.73
CA GLY A 305 -16.75 5.65 4.29
C GLY A 305 -16.17 6.99 4.76
N LYS A 306 -14.84 7.19 4.65
CA LYS A 306 -14.14 8.42 5.06
C LYS A 306 -13.66 9.18 3.84
N PHE A 307 -13.53 10.51 3.94
CA PHE A 307 -13.00 11.33 2.85
C PHE A 307 -11.47 11.35 2.82
N GLY A 308 -10.90 11.20 1.64
CA GLY A 308 -9.45 11.21 1.38
C GLY A 308 -8.73 9.96 1.89
N PRO A 309 -7.39 9.92 1.78
CA PRO A 309 -6.59 8.83 2.32
C PRO A 309 -6.68 8.82 3.84
N ALA A 310 -7.66 8.08 4.35
CA ALA A 310 -7.95 7.92 5.76
C ALA A 310 -7.34 6.62 6.29
N THR A 311 -7.18 6.55 7.61
CA THR A 311 -6.79 5.32 8.31
C THR A 311 -7.94 4.80 9.16
N VAL A 312 -7.86 3.53 9.51
CA VAL A 312 -8.80 2.88 10.44
C VAL A 312 -8.04 2.47 11.71
N SER A 313 -8.63 2.74 12.87
CA SER A 313 -8.07 2.35 14.15
C SER A 313 -8.61 0.99 14.63
N ALA A 314 -7.84 0.32 15.51
CA ALA A 314 -8.32 -0.90 16.19
C ALA A 314 -9.64 -0.68 16.95
N ARG A 315 -9.87 0.53 17.48
CA ARG A 315 -11.13 0.90 18.14
C ARG A 315 -12.31 0.90 17.17
N GLU A 316 -12.14 1.47 15.97
CA GLU A 316 -13.19 1.50 14.94
C GLU A 316 -13.50 0.10 14.41
N LEU A 317 -12.47 -0.76 14.25
CA LEU A 317 -12.66 -2.16 13.87
C LEU A 317 -13.50 -2.92 14.89
N ARG A 318 -13.29 -2.69 16.19
CA ARG A 318 -14.07 -3.32 17.27
C ARG A 318 -15.52 -2.81 17.32
N ALA A 319 -15.74 -1.53 17.05
CA ALA A 319 -17.05 -0.89 17.16
C ALA A 319 -18.09 -1.40 16.13
N GLN A 320 -17.65 -2.06 15.08
CA GLN A 320 -18.51 -2.63 14.04
C GLN A 320 -18.70 -4.16 14.16
N GLY A 321 -18.26 -4.76 15.26
CA GLY A 321 -18.35 -6.19 15.57
C GLY A 321 -19.64 -6.62 16.22
#